data_40e17361fd8a0a237d13ab38a774bfaa
#
_entry.id   40e17361fd8a0a237d13ab38a774bfaa
#
_cell.length_a   1.000
_cell.length_b   1.000
_cell.length_c   1.000
_cell.angle_alpha   90.00
_cell.angle_beta   90.00
_cell.angle_gamma   90.00
#
_symmetry.space_group_name_H-M   'P 1'
#
loop_
_entity.id
_entity.type
_entity.pdbx_description
1 polymer ?
#
loop_
_entity_poly.entity_id
_entity_poly.type
_entity_poly.pdbx_seq_one_letter_code
_entity_poly.pdbx_strand_id
1 'polypeptide(L)'
;MIKFSATPLATLIAASVNAATVDLRIMETTDLHSNMMDFDYYKDTATEKFGLVRTASLINDARNEVKNSVLVDNGDLIQGSPLADYMSAKGLKAGDIHPVYKALNTL
;
A
#
# COMPACT_ATOMS: atom_id res chain seq x y z
N MET A 1 18.07 -58.79 45.15
CA MET A 1 17.68 -58.48 43.74
C MET A 1 17.33 -57.03 43.65
N ILE A 2 18.27 -56.18 43.29
CA ILE A 2 18.13 -54.70 43.28
C ILE A 2 17.64 -54.35 41.87
N LYS A 3 16.43 -53.80 41.78
CA LYS A 3 15.89 -53.26 40.47
C LYS A 3 16.32 -51.81 40.31
N PHE A 4 17.22 -51.60 39.36
CA PHE A 4 17.54 -50.24 38.92
C PHE A 4 16.40 -49.73 37.99
N SER A 5 15.69 -48.74 38.43
CA SER A 5 14.75 -47.99 37.62
C SER A 5 15.51 -46.92 36.85
N ALA A 6 15.64 -47.04 35.55
CA ALA A 6 16.20 -46.00 34.69
C ALA A 6 15.12 -44.98 34.42
N THR A 7 15.28 -43.80 35.03
CA THR A 7 14.47 -42.63 34.71
C THR A 7 14.97 -42.01 33.41
N PRO A 8 14.16 -41.87 32.35
CA PRO A 8 14.63 -41.17 31.16
C PRO A 8 14.78 -39.68 31.48
N LEU A 9 15.98 -39.19 31.32
CA LEU A 9 16.29 -37.77 31.41
C LEU A 9 15.70 -37.10 30.15
N ALA A 10 14.56 -36.46 30.28
CA ALA A 10 13.97 -35.66 29.22
C ALA A 10 14.82 -34.40 29.02
N THR A 11 15.64 -34.40 28.01
CA THR A 11 16.38 -33.21 27.59
C THR A 11 15.45 -32.23 26.90
N LEU A 12 15.04 -31.17 27.60
CA LEU A 12 14.27 -30.08 27.04
C LEU A 12 15.21 -29.27 26.13
N ILE A 13 15.09 -29.44 24.82
CA ILE A 13 15.75 -28.58 23.85
C ILE A 13 14.95 -27.29 23.78
N ALA A 14 15.40 -26.26 24.46
CA ALA A 14 14.88 -24.90 24.29
C ALA A 14 15.35 -24.38 22.93
N ALA A 15 14.49 -24.44 21.93
CA ALA A 15 14.71 -23.74 20.66
C ALA A 15 14.63 -22.23 20.95
N SER A 16 15.76 -21.55 20.92
CA SER A 16 15.78 -20.09 20.94
C SER A 16 15.18 -19.58 19.64
N VAL A 17 13.97 -19.04 19.70
CA VAL A 17 13.38 -18.31 18.59
C VAL A 17 14.09 -16.97 18.52
N ASN A 18 15.02 -16.81 17.58
CA ASN A 18 15.58 -15.51 17.27
C ASN A 18 14.50 -14.72 16.52
N ALA A 19 13.82 -13.83 17.21
CA ALA A 19 12.95 -12.84 16.58
C ALA A 19 13.83 -11.81 15.86
N ALA A 20 13.80 -11.79 14.54
CA ALA A 20 14.42 -10.73 13.77
C ALA A 20 13.56 -9.47 13.86
N THR A 21 14.19 -8.35 14.22
CA THR A 21 13.53 -7.04 14.17
C THR A 21 13.68 -6.50 12.76
N VAL A 22 12.58 -6.02 12.19
CA VAL A 22 12.52 -5.40 10.87
C VAL A 22 11.90 -4.03 11.01
N ASP A 23 12.61 -3.02 10.50
CA ASP A 23 12.04 -1.68 10.33
C ASP A 23 11.16 -1.67 9.09
N LEU A 24 9.90 -1.30 9.25
CA LEU A 24 8.91 -1.22 8.18
C LEU A 24 8.30 0.18 8.16
N ARG A 25 8.38 0.84 7.01
CA ARG A 25 7.65 2.10 6.75
C ARG A 25 6.29 1.79 6.15
N ILE A 26 5.23 2.22 6.80
CA ILE A 26 3.87 2.18 6.27
C ILE A 26 3.55 3.59 5.74
N MET A 27 3.19 3.67 4.46
CA MET A 27 2.72 4.89 3.81
C MET A 27 1.24 4.74 3.51
N GLU A 28 0.52 5.84 3.56
CA GLU A 28 -0.92 5.85 3.31
C GLU A 28 -1.28 6.96 2.34
N THR A 29 -2.17 6.65 1.40
CA THR A 29 -2.91 7.62 0.60
C THR A 29 -4.39 7.56 0.96
N THR A 30 -5.08 8.68 0.83
CA THR A 30 -6.51 8.81 1.05
C THR A 30 -7.06 9.94 0.19
N ASP A 31 -8.36 9.91 -0.10
CA ASP A 31 -9.09 11.01 -0.75
C ASP A 31 -8.47 11.49 -2.07
N LEU A 32 -7.95 10.57 -2.88
CA LEU A 32 -7.35 10.93 -4.17
C LEU A 32 -8.38 11.37 -5.21
N HIS A 33 -9.64 11.01 -5.05
CA HIS A 33 -10.77 11.43 -5.89
C HIS A 33 -10.52 11.29 -7.40
N SER A 34 -9.75 10.29 -7.82
CA SER A 34 -9.30 10.09 -9.22
C SER A 34 -8.52 11.25 -9.83
N ASN A 35 -7.94 12.13 -9.01
CA ASN A 35 -7.06 13.19 -9.48
C ASN A 35 -5.67 12.60 -9.80
N MET A 36 -5.47 12.15 -11.03
CA MET A 36 -4.21 11.52 -11.46
C MET A 36 -3.14 12.55 -11.79
N MET A 37 -3.53 13.62 -12.49
CA MET A 37 -2.62 14.69 -12.93
C MET A 37 -2.71 15.90 -12.01
N ASP A 38 -1.66 16.70 -11.99
CA ASP A 38 -1.58 18.00 -11.34
C ASP A 38 -2.25 19.10 -12.19
N PHE A 39 -3.49 18.84 -12.59
CA PHE A 39 -4.27 19.68 -13.47
C PHE A 39 -5.74 19.78 -13.02
N ASP A 40 -6.24 20.99 -12.85
CA ASP A 40 -7.63 21.28 -12.52
C ASP A 40 -8.45 21.38 -13.82
N TYR A 41 -9.12 20.29 -14.20
CA TYR A 41 -9.90 20.21 -15.43
C TYR A 41 -11.16 21.07 -15.42
N TYR A 42 -11.64 21.52 -14.26
CA TYR A 42 -12.76 22.46 -14.17
C TYR A 42 -12.32 23.89 -14.44
N LYS A 43 -11.06 24.25 -14.12
CA LYS A 43 -10.48 25.57 -14.31
C LYS A 43 -9.56 25.66 -15.51
N ASP A 44 -9.31 24.54 -16.19
CA ASP A 44 -8.39 24.45 -17.33
C ASP A 44 -6.99 25.00 -17.02
N THR A 45 -6.43 24.60 -15.87
CA THR A 45 -5.12 25.11 -15.41
C THR A 45 -4.36 24.08 -14.59
N ALA A 46 -3.03 24.19 -14.62
CA ALA A 46 -2.16 23.41 -13.75
C ALA A 46 -2.42 23.76 -12.28
N THR A 47 -2.23 22.80 -11.39
CA THR A 47 -2.43 23.00 -9.95
C THR A 47 -1.36 22.27 -9.15
N GLU A 48 -1.02 22.84 -7.98
CA GLU A 48 -0.14 22.21 -7.00
C GLU A 48 -0.90 21.58 -5.82
N LYS A 49 -2.24 21.67 -5.84
CA LYS A 49 -3.08 21.29 -4.70
C LYS A 49 -3.40 19.80 -4.66
N PHE A 50 -3.33 19.13 -5.79
CA PHE A 50 -3.64 17.70 -5.93
C PHE A 50 -2.91 17.09 -7.15
N GLY A 51 -3.04 15.77 -7.30
CA GLY A 51 -2.48 15.00 -8.39
C GLY A 51 -1.64 13.83 -7.89
N LEU A 52 -2.05 12.60 -8.23
CA LEU A 52 -1.31 11.39 -7.88
C LEU A 52 0.12 11.42 -8.43
N VAL A 53 0.33 12.06 -9.58
CA VAL A 53 1.67 12.23 -10.19
C VAL A 53 2.64 12.96 -9.24
N ARG A 54 2.15 13.93 -8.48
CA ARG A 54 2.98 14.64 -7.47
C ARG A 54 3.22 13.77 -6.24
N THR A 55 2.18 13.11 -5.76
CA THR A 55 2.26 12.16 -4.65
C THR A 55 3.21 11.00 -4.96
N ALA A 56 3.24 10.55 -6.21
CA ALA A 56 4.12 9.48 -6.67
C ALA A 56 5.60 9.80 -6.43
N SER A 57 6.03 11.04 -6.68
CA SER A 57 7.41 11.47 -6.41
C SER A 57 7.73 11.37 -4.92
N LEU A 58 6.84 11.84 -4.05
CA LEU A 58 7.02 11.77 -2.60
C LEU A 58 7.05 10.32 -2.08
N ILE A 59 6.20 9.45 -2.64
CA ILE A 59 6.19 8.02 -2.31
C ILE A 59 7.52 7.37 -2.69
N ASN A 60 8.02 7.65 -3.89
CA ASN A 60 9.29 7.12 -4.37
C ASN A 60 10.46 7.59 -3.49
N ASP A 61 10.50 8.87 -3.14
CA ASP A 61 11.53 9.42 -2.24
C ASP A 61 11.48 8.73 -0.88
N ALA A 62 10.29 8.59 -0.29
CA ALA A 62 10.09 7.91 0.98
C ALA A 62 10.50 6.42 0.93
N ARG A 63 10.28 5.73 -0.20
CA ARG A 63 10.73 4.34 -0.40
C ARG A 63 12.24 4.22 -0.48
N ASN A 64 12.89 5.18 -1.12
CA ASN A 64 14.35 5.19 -1.27
C ASN A 64 15.10 5.37 0.05
N GLU A 65 14.44 5.94 1.08
CA GLU A 65 15.04 6.14 2.40
C GLU A 65 15.09 4.88 3.26
N VAL A 66 14.32 3.84 2.92
CA VAL A 66 14.16 2.63 3.75
C VAL A 66 14.20 1.36 2.91
N LYS A 67 14.62 0.27 3.55
CA LYS A 67 14.69 -1.04 2.88
C LYS A 67 13.32 -1.68 2.69
N ASN A 68 12.43 -1.51 3.67
CA ASN A 68 11.12 -2.15 3.68
C ASN A 68 10.04 -1.10 3.79
N SER A 69 9.12 -1.11 2.85
CA SER A 69 7.96 -0.21 2.86
C SER A 69 6.74 -0.87 2.27
N VAL A 70 5.58 -0.42 2.69
CA VAL A 70 4.28 -0.76 2.11
C VAL A 70 3.48 0.52 1.93
N LEU A 71 2.76 0.60 0.83
CA LEU A 71 1.79 1.66 0.55
C LEU A 71 0.39 1.06 0.62
N VAL A 72 -0.49 1.73 1.34
CA VAL A 72 -1.92 1.40 1.42
C VAL A 72 -2.74 2.61 1.00
N ASP A 73 -3.90 2.37 0.42
CA ASP A 73 -4.88 3.42 0.14
C ASP A 73 -6.10 3.21 1.03
N ASN A 74 -6.48 4.26 1.76
CA ASN A 74 -7.57 4.23 2.74
C ASN A 74 -8.95 4.56 2.14
N GLY A 75 -9.04 4.78 0.84
CA GLY A 75 -10.29 4.97 0.14
C GLY A 75 -10.61 6.40 -0.26
N ASP A 76 -11.87 6.64 -0.59
CA ASP A 76 -12.37 7.83 -1.27
C ASP A 76 -11.60 8.14 -2.56
N LEU A 77 -11.32 7.06 -3.29
CA LEU A 77 -10.39 7.03 -4.41
C LEU A 77 -11.05 7.37 -5.76
N ILE A 78 -12.31 6.91 -5.98
CA ILE A 78 -12.91 6.81 -7.31
C ILE A 78 -13.97 7.86 -7.64
N GLN A 79 -14.30 8.78 -6.74
CA GLN A 79 -15.32 9.83 -6.93
C GLN A 79 -14.72 11.22 -6.70
N GLY A 80 -15.23 12.24 -7.41
CA GLY A 80 -14.94 13.64 -7.10
C GLY A 80 -14.06 14.37 -8.11
N SER A 81 -13.88 13.83 -9.32
CA SER A 81 -13.15 14.50 -10.41
C SER A 81 -13.82 14.24 -11.76
N PRO A 82 -13.51 15.01 -12.82
CA PRO A 82 -14.01 14.76 -14.17
C PRO A 82 -13.70 13.35 -14.68
N LEU A 83 -12.54 12.79 -14.35
CA LEU A 83 -12.22 11.39 -14.68
C LEU A 83 -13.17 10.43 -13.96
N ALA A 84 -13.43 10.67 -12.69
CA ALA A 84 -14.35 9.87 -11.90
C ALA A 84 -15.76 9.88 -12.49
N ASP A 85 -16.27 11.05 -12.83
CA ASP A 85 -17.60 11.22 -13.44
C ASP A 85 -17.68 10.51 -14.80
N TYR A 86 -16.65 10.68 -15.64
CA TYR A 86 -16.55 9.98 -16.91
C TYR A 86 -16.57 8.46 -16.75
N MET A 87 -15.78 7.93 -15.82
CA MET A 87 -15.72 6.48 -15.58
C MET A 87 -17.00 5.94 -14.98
N SER A 88 -17.68 6.71 -14.13
CA SER A 88 -19.01 6.36 -13.60
C SER A 88 -20.05 6.29 -14.72
N ALA A 89 -20.08 7.27 -15.61
CA ALA A 89 -21.03 7.31 -16.74
C ALA A 89 -20.75 6.21 -17.78
N LYS A 90 -19.48 5.94 -18.07
CA LYS A 90 -19.05 4.89 -19.01
C LYS A 90 -19.31 3.49 -18.47
N GLY A 91 -19.15 3.30 -17.17
CA GLY A 91 -19.12 2.00 -16.50
C GLY A 91 -17.86 1.19 -16.79
N LEU A 92 -17.66 0.15 -16.00
CA LEU A 92 -16.59 -0.84 -16.17
C LEU A 92 -17.22 -2.18 -16.57
N LYS A 93 -16.62 -2.86 -17.53
CA LYS A 93 -16.99 -4.24 -17.87
C LYS A 93 -16.37 -5.20 -16.89
N ALA A 94 -16.92 -6.43 -16.83
CA ALA A 94 -16.31 -7.48 -16.02
C ALA A 94 -14.83 -7.70 -16.43
N GLY A 95 -13.93 -7.64 -15.47
CA GLY A 95 -12.49 -7.74 -15.67
C GLY A 95 -11.76 -6.41 -15.94
N ASP A 96 -12.48 -5.30 -16.15
CA ASP A 96 -11.85 -3.99 -16.25
C ASP A 96 -11.40 -3.50 -14.87
N ILE A 97 -10.30 -2.76 -14.86
CA ILE A 97 -9.79 -2.08 -13.67
C ILE A 97 -9.87 -0.56 -13.90
N HIS A 98 -10.41 0.15 -12.93
CA HIS A 98 -10.47 1.61 -12.98
C HIS A 98 -9.06 2.21 -13.16
N PRO A 99 -8.87 3.23 -14.04
CA PRO A 99 -7.55 3.78 -14.34
C PRO A 99 -6.75 4.23 -13.12
N VAL A 100 -7.39 4.80 -12.09
CA VAL A 100 -6.71 5.24 -10.88
C VAL A 100 -6.12 4.08 -10.08
N TYR A 101 -6.80 2.92 -10.02
CA TYR A 101 -6.22 1.72 -9.39
C TYR A 101 -5.01 1.20 -10.18
N LYS A 102 -5.08 1.25 -11.52
CA LYS A 102 -3.91 0.89 -12.34
C LYS A 102 -2.73 1.79 -12.04
N ALA A 103 -2.94 3.10 -11.96
CA ALA A 103 -1.89 4.06 -11.63
C ALA A 103 -1.33 3.83 -10.23
N LEU A 104 -2.19 3.67 -9.23
CA LEU A 104 -1.77 3.44 -7.84
C LEU A 104 -0.96 2.15 -7.68
N ASN A 105 -1.32 1.09 -8.41
CA ASN A 105 -0.60 -0.18 -8.40
C ASN A 105 0.78 -0.13 -9.07
N THR A 106 1.15 0.97 -9.71
CA THR A 106 2.50 1.16 -10.26
C THR A 106 3.46 1.82 -9.26
N LEU A 107 2.94 2.27 -8.13
CA LEU A 107 3.66 2.90 -7.03
C LEU A 107 4.00 1.89 -5.94
#